data_ee7d55c12c2a69e6d71d25285da9a574
#
_entry.id   ee7d55c12c2a69e6d71d25285da9a574
#
_cell.length_a   1.000
_cell.length_b   1.000
_cell.length_c   1.000
_cell.angle_alpha   90.00
_cell.angle_beta   90.00
_cell.angle_gamma   90.00
#
_symmetry.space_group_name_H-M   'P 1'
#
loop_
_entity.id
_entity.type
_entity.pdbx_description
1 polymer ?
#
loop_
_entity_poly.entity_id
_entity_poly.type
_entity_poly.pdbx_seq_one_letter_code
_entity_poly.pdbx_strand_id
1 'polypeptide(L)'
;MTEKKMSLIDRCKQIDIVDFARNNGMAVVNKGRDYRLEDHDSFVFDRRKQRFYWNSQNISGDIIELAELFFIDKEIQDPKQQFKAATDFILKNEDKTERVENFHFETEKYKDHPVDSQPLTEKGRNYLKEERKLPDWLIDYAEKEGLIAELKPKHERQNFLVRDDRLDHAVAFLWKDPQTKETVGASYQGTFIDYERFGERGTYKHIDKNSTANHGFNLKIGDPKQLKFFESSIDLLSYAALNRDQLNDTWLVSMEGLKHHVISHYFGEAVSELRKKQAFPQSIEICVDNDRAGHIFYEKEQLMGAVDPFTNQKVRCERGIANDWQVPKEYKDIYEEVAKEMKVEPEAIMAIHKTEN
;
A
#
# COMPACT_ATOMS: atom_id res chain seq x y z
N MET A 1 -11.10 30.40 30.93
CA MET A 1 -10.63 29.47 29.85
C MET A 1 -11.12 28.11 30.27
N THR A 2 -12.14 27.56 29.62
CA THR A 2 -12.67 26.23 29.90
C THR A 2 -11.69 25.20 29.33
N GLU A 3 -11.03 24.42 30.18
CA GLU A 3 -10.23 23.26 29.78
C GLU A 3 -11.10 22.35 28.92
N LYS A 4 -10.68 22.14 27.67
CA LYS A 4 -11.35 21.23 26.76
C LYS A 4 -11.12 19.79 27.30
N LYS A 5 -12.18 19.20 27.82
CA LYS A 5 -12.15 17.84 28.38
C LYS A 5 -11.61 16.88 27.28
N MET A 6 -10.48 16.26 27.52
CA MET A 6 -9.83 15.35 26.59
C MET A 6 -10.75 14.17 26.25
N SER A 7 -10.76 13.74 24.99
CA SER A 7 -11.60 12.63 24.58
C SER A 7 -11.10 11.30 25.19
N LEU A 8 -11.97 10.30 25.27
CA LEU A 8 -11.63 8.95 25.75
C LEU A 8 -10.48 8.34 24.93
N ILE A 9 -10.55 8.52 23.63
CA ILE A 9 -9.53 8.04 22.67
C ILE A 9 -8.18 8.71 22.95
N ASP A 10 -8.16 10.04 23.13
CA ASP A 10 -6.93 10.78 23.39
C ASP A 10 -6.28 10.35 24.72
N ARG A 11 -7.10 10.04 25.72
CA ARG A 11 -6.59 9.50 26.99
C ARG A 11 -5.93 8.14 26.80
N CYS A 12 -6.54 7.23 26.06
CA CYS A 12 -5.94 5.92 25.76
C CYS A 12 -4.62 6.08 25.01
N LYS A 13 -4.57 6.97 24.02
CA LYS A 13 -3.39 7.21 23.18
C LYS A 13 -2.22 7.88 23.89
N GLN A 14 -2.42 8.45 25.07
CA GLN A 14 -1.35 8.97 25.91
C GLN A 14 -0.60 7.89 26.71
N ILE A 15 -1.08 6.66 26.70
CA ILE A 15 -0.44 5.54 27.39
C ILE A 15 0.59 4.92 26.47
N ASP A 16 1.84 4.75 26.96
CA ASP A 16 2.91 4.18 26.14
C ASP A 16 2.61 2.72 25.76
N ILE A 17 2.56 2.45 24.46
CA ILE A 17 2.14 1.15 23.91
C ILE A 17 3.10 0.02 24.29
N VAL A 18 4.42 0.30 24.43
CA VAL A 18 5.42 -0.71 24.79
C VAL A 18 5.29 -1.09 26.25
N ASP A 19 5.17 -0.08 27.13
CA ASP A 19 5.00 -0.31 28.56
C ASP A 19 3.64 -0.94 28.87
N PHE A 20 2.59 -0.53 28.17
CA PHE A 20 1.29 -1.18 28.24
C PHE A 20 1.36 -2.66 27.88
N ALA A 21 2.00 -3.01 26.76
CA ALA A 21 2.16 -4.40 26.33
C ALA A 21 2.93 -5.21 27.38
N ARG A 22 4.03 -4.71 27.89
CA ARG A 22 4.84 -5.37 28.96
C ARG A 22 4.06 -5.58 30.24
N ASN A 23 3.37 -4.55 30.70
CA ASN A 23 2.61 -4.60 31.96
C ASN A 23 1.41 -5.54 31.88
N ASN A 24 0.96 -5.88 30.67
CA ASN A 24 -0.10 -6.84 30.43
C ASN A 24 0.42 -8.21 29.94
N GLY A 25 1.72 -8.51 30.17
CA GLY A 25 2.28 -9.86 30.03
C GLY A 25 2.87 -10.19 28.66
N MET A 26 3.00 -9.21 27.74
CA MET A 26 3.70 -9.46 26.49
C MET A 26 5.22 -9.39 26.70
N ALA A 27 5.96 -10.40 26.25
CA ALA A 27 7.42 -10.45 26.32
C ALA A 27 8.02 -9.53 25.24
N VAL A 28 8.11 -8.23 25.54
CA VAL A 28 8.64 -7.22 24.59
C VAL A 28 10.10 -6.93 24.89
N VAL A 29 10.98 -7.23 23.94
CA VAL A 29 12.43 -7.01 24.00
C VAL A 29 12.84 -5.82 23.15
N ASN A 30 13.92 -5.13 23.58
CA ASN A 30 14.53 -4.04 22.84
C ASN A 30 15.59 -4.63 21.87
N LYS A 31 15.42 -4.43 20.57
CA LYS A 31 16.38 -4.82 19.52
C LYS A 31 17.09 -3.58 18.93
N GLY A 32 17.46 -2.64 19.79
CA GLY A 32 18.18 -1.43 19.43
C GLY A 32 17.27 -0.31 18.95
N ARG A 33 16.89 -0.28 17.67
CA ARG A 33 16.02 0.77 17.11
C ARG A 33 14.53 0.51 17.37
N ASP A 34 14.15 -0.75 17.45
CA ASP A 34 12.76 -1.20 17.55
C ASP A 34 12.56 -2.10 18.78
N TYR A 35 11.32 -2.17 19.23
CA TYR A 35 10.89 -3.14 20.22
C TYR A 35 10.14 -4.28 19.51
N ARG A 36 10.35 -5.54 19.93
CA ARG A 36 9.72 -6.72 19.29
C ARG A 36 9.23 -7.69 20.34
N LEU A 37 8.25 -8.52 19.96
CA LEU A 37 7.94 -9.69 20.77
C LEU A 37 9.10 -10.69 20.72
N GLU A 38 9.43 -11.27 21.87
CA GLU A 38 10.55 -12.20 22.00
C GLU A 38 10.42 -13.40 21.07
N ASP A 39 9.20 -13.95 20.98
CA ASP A 39 8.88 -15.15 20.20
C ASP A 39 8.41 -14.85 18.76
N HIS A 40 8.28 -13.58 18.37
CA HIS A 40 7.76 -13.17 17.07
C HIS A 40 8.50 -11.97 16.51
N ASP A 41 9.61 -12.21 15.83
CA ASP A 41 10.44 -11.14 15.22
C ASP A 41 9.68 -10.25 14.20
N SER A 42 8.61 -10.79 13.61
CA SER A 42 7.72 -10.03 12.70
C SER A 42 6.79 -9.05 13.41
N PHE A 43 6.64 -9.15 14.74
CA PHE A 43 5.82 -8.25 15.55
C PHE A 43 6.70 -7.14 16.13
N VAL A 44 6.54 -5.93 15.60
CA VAL A 44 7.38 -4.77 15.90
C VAL A 44 6.54 -3.68 16.54
N PHE A 45 7.07 -3.05 17.61
CA PHE A 45 6.51 -1.83 18.18
C PHE A 45 7.39 -0.64 17.80
N ASP A 46 6.80 0.36 17.18
CA ASP A 46 7.40 1.68 17.01
C ASP A 46 6.95 2.58 18.16
N ARG A 47 7.79 2.64 19.22
CA ARG A 47 7.49 3.43 20.43
C ARG A 47 7.36 4.92 20.13
N ARG A 48 8.05 5.44 19.09
CA ARG A 48 7.96 6.84 18.72
C ARG A 48 6.63 7.18 18.06
N LYS A 49 6.09 6.26 17.27
CA LYS A 49 4.78 6.41 16.63
C LYS A 49 3.64 5.90 17.47
N GLN A 50 3.92 5.27 18.62
CA GLN A 50 2.93 4.60 19.47
C GLN A 50 2.05 3.62 18.64
N ARG A 51 2.71 2.80 17.80
CA ARG A 51 2.06 1.81 16.94
C ARG A 51 2.77 0.48 16.99
N PHE A 52 2.00 -0.58 16.71
CA PHE A 52 2.56 -1.89 16.43
C PHE A 52 2.36 -2.26 14.96
N TYR A 53 3.20 -3.17 14.47
CA TYR A 53 3.17 -3.77 13.14
C TYR A 53 3.43 -5.26 13.27
N TRP A 54 2.46 -6.07 12.91
CA TRP A 54 2.62 -7.53 12.79
C TRP A 54 2.79 -7.90 11.33
N ASN A 55 4.02 -7.79 10.85
CA ASN A 55 4.33 -7.86 9.42
C ASN A 55 3.92 -9.21 8.77
N SER A 56 4.08 -10.34 9.48
CA SER A 56 3.68 -11.65 8.94
C SER A 56 2.17 -11.85 8.82
N GLN A 57 1.37 -11.03 9.53
CA GLN A 57 -0.09 -11.09 9.51
C GLN A 57 -0.72 -9.89 8.79
N ASN A 58 0.11 -8.96 8.31
CA ASN A 58 -0.33 -7.71 7.71
C ASN A 58 -1.31 -6.91 8.59
N ILE A 59 -1.06 -6.93 9.90
CA ILE A 59 -1.87 -6.23 10.91
C ILE A 59 -1.04 -5.10 11.50
N SER A 60 -1.62 -3.94 11.68
CA SER A 60 -0.99 -2.84 12.40
C SER A 60 -2.04 -2.00 13.12
N GLY A 61 -1.64 -1.33 14.20
CA GLY A 61 -2.59 -0.55 14.95
C GLY A 61 -1.92 0.31 16.03
N ASP A 62 -2.75 1.05 16.77
CA ASP A 62 -2.35 1.75 17.98
C ASP A 62 -2.65 0.90 19.25
N ILE A 63 -2.62 1.52 20.39
CA ILE A 63 -2.88 0.84 21.67
C ILE A 63 -4.29 0.25 21.76
N ILE A 64 -5.28 0.87 21.07
CA ILE A 64 -6.67 0.40 21.13
C ILE A 64 -6.80 -0.89 20.32
N GLU A 65 -6.30 -0.91 19.07
CA GLU A 65 -6.28 -2.11 18.25
C GLU A 65 -5.42 -3.21 18.87
N LEU A 66 -4.33 -2.85 19.59
CA LEU A 66 -3.54 -3.83 20.33
C LEU A 66 -4.38 -4.48 21.45
N ALA A 67 -5.15 -3.68 22.17
CA ALA A 67 -6.01 -4.19 23.24
C ALA A 67 -7.12 -5.09 22.69
N GLU A 68 -7.77 -4.67 21.61
CA GLU A 68 -8.79 -5.48 20.93
C GLU A 68 -8.24 -6.83 20.45
N LEU A 69 -7.01 -6.85 19.95
CA LEU A 69 -6.40 -8.06 19.40
C LEU A 69 -5.95 -9.07 20.46
N PHE A 70 -5.45 -8.60 21.61
CA PHE A 70 -4.76 -9.47 22.58
C PHE A 70 -5.40 -9.54 23.97
N PHE A 71 -6.17 -8.53 24.37
CA PHE A 71 -6.61 -8.40 25.77
C PHE A 71 -8.12 -8.42 25.97
N ILE A 72 -8.88 -8.38 24.87
CA ILE A 72 -10.34 -8.41 24.92
C ILE A 72 -10.87 -9.76 24.47
N ASP A 73 -12.00 -10.15 25.03
CA ASP A 73 -12.68 -11.39 24.69
C ASP A 73 -13.09 -11.42 23.21
N LYS A 74 -12.63 -12.43 22.50
CA LYS A 74 -12.91 -12.62 21.07
C LYS A 74 -14.36 -13.02 20.78
N GLU A 75 -15.15 -13.35 21.80
CA GLU A 75 -16.57 -13.64 21.66
C GLU A 75 -17.41 -12.38 21.46
N ILE A 76 -16.86 -11.20 21.74
CA ILE A 76 -17.52 -9.92 21.50
C ILE A 76 -17.51 -9.62 20.00
N GLN A 77 -18.61 -9.86 19.33
CA GLN A 77 -18.73 -9.63 17.87
C GLN A 77 -19.16 -8.20 17.49
N ASP A 78 -19.79 -7.46 18.41
CA ASP A 78 -20.19 -6.07 18.14
C ASP A 78 -18.98 -5.13 18.22
N PRO A 79 -18.57 -4.46 17.12
CA PRO A 79 -17.41 -3.58 17.10
C PRO A 79 -17.47 -2.43 18.11
N LYS A 80 -18.66 -1.93 18.45
CA LYS A 80 -18.82 -0.88 19.45
C LYS A 80 -18.57 -1.39 20.87
N GLN A 81 -19.00 -2.60 21.15
CA GLN A 81 -18.74 -3.24 22.45
C GLN A 81 -17.29 -3.63 22.59
N GLN A 82 -16.66 -4.12 21.51
CA GLN A 82 -15.24 -4.45 21.44
C GLN A 82 -14.38 -3.21 21.70
N PHE A 83 -14.65 -2.11 21.00
CA PHE A 83 -13.97 -0.84 21.21
C PHE A 83 -14.15 -0.31 22.65
N LYS A 84 -15.37 -0.38 23.20
CA LYS A 84 -15.63 0.01 24.57
C LYS A 84 -14.86 -0.84 25.56
N ALA A 85 -14.87 -2.15 25.41
CA ALA A 85 -14.13 -3.07 26.28
C ALA A 85 -12.62 -2.80 26.23
N ALA A 86 -12.06 -2.53 25.05
CA ALA A 86 -10.65 -2.19 24.86
C ALA A 86 -10.29 -0.88 25.56
N THR A 87 -11.06 0.18 25.37
CA THR A 87 -10.80 1.48 26.00
C THR A 87 -10.95 1.40 27.53
N ASP A 88 -11.95 0.70 28.04
CA ASP A 88 -12.13 0.47 29.47
C ASP A 88 -10.97 -0.32 30.08
N PHE A 89 -10.47 -1.37 29.36
CA PHE A 89 -9.31 -2.17 29.77
C PHE A 89 -8.04 -1.30 29.84
N ILE A 90 -7.77 -0.50 28.81
CA ILE A 90 -6.60 0.39 28.77
C ILE A 90 -6.62 1.36 29.96
N LEU A 91 -7.73 2.04 30.18
CA LEU A 91 -7.84 3.05 31.24
C LEU A 91 -7.81 2.43 32.65
N LYS A 92 -8.27 1.20 32.82
CA LYS A 92 -8.14 0.45 34.09
C LYS A 92 -6.69 0.17 34.44
N ASN A 93 -5.80 0.09 33.45
CA ASN A 93 -4.37 -0.13 33.61
C ASN A 93 -3.52 1.15 33.48
N GLU A 94 -4.15 2.32 33.40
CA GLU A 94 -3.50 3.62 33.21
C GLU A 94 -2.44 3.93 34.27
N ASP A 95 -2.71 3.63 35.55
CA ASP A 95 -1.80 3.94 36.66
C ASP A 95 -0.52 3.08 36.68
N LYS A 96 -0.46 2.05 35.85
CA LYS A 96 0.69 1.12 35.76
C LYS A 96 1.64 1.45 34.60
N THR A 97 1.33 2.44 33.80
CA THR A 97 2.03 2.75 32.55
C THR A 97 2.49 4.19 32.54
N GLU A 98 3.68 4.44 31.96
CA GLU A 98 4.13 5.81 31.72
C GLU A 98 3.21 6.51 30.72
N ARG A 99 2.92 7.79 30.98
CA ARG A 99 2.22 8.66 30.03
C ARG A 99 3.22 9.26 29.08
N VAL A 100 2.90 9.23 27.81
CA VAL A 100 3.65 9.95 26.77
C VAL A 100 3.18 11.40 26.81
N GLU A 101 3.94 12.25 27.48
CA GLU A 101 3.67 13.68 27.46
C GLU A 101 3.93 14.23 26.05
N ASN A 102 2.99 15.01 25.53
CA ASN A 102 3.09 15.68 24.23
C ASN A 102 3.16 14.77 23.01
N PHE A 103 2.33 13.74 22.96
CA PHE A 103 2.15 12.97 21.74
C PHE A 103 1.36 13.79 20.72
N HIS A 104 2.07 14.64 19.98
CA HIS A 104 1.54 15.26 18.78
C HIS A 104 1.94 14.36 17.60
N PHE A 105 0.95 13.74 16.98
CA PHE A 105 1.07 13.31 15.59
C PHE A 105 1.15 14.56 14.72
N GLU A 106 2.30 15.21 14.71
CA GLU A 106 2.65 15.99 13.54
C GLU A 106 2.93 14.94 12.45
N THR A 107 1.91 14.68 11.64
CA THR A 107 2.15 14.11 10.32
C THR A 107 2.96 15.17 9.59
N GLU A 108 4.29 15.03 9.63
CA GLU A 108 5.13 15.83 8.76
C GLU A 108 4.58 15.60 7.35
N LYS A 109 4.14 16.67 6.70
CA LYS A 109 3.75 16.59 5.30
C LYS A 109 4.90 16.03 4.50
N TYR A 110 4.61 15.22 3.52
CA TYR A 110 5.60 14.78 2.56
C TYR A 110 6.32 16.03 2.03
N LYS A 111 7.65 16.03 2.15
CA LYS A 111 8.49 17.03 1.52
C LYS A 111 8.94 16.41 0.22
N ASP A 112 8.49 16.98 -0.88
CA ASP A 112 8.99 16.61 -2.19
C ASP A 112 10.52 16.65 -2.18
N HIS A 113 11.13 15.64 -2.78
CA HIS A 113 12.58 15.51 -2.91
C HIS A 113 13.05 15.68 -4.35
N PRO A 114 12.63 16.74 -5.08
CA PRO A 114 13.00 16.94 -6.47
C PRO A 114 14.52 17.09 -6.64
N VAL A 115 15.20 17.52 -5.55
CA VAL A 115 16.66 17.65 -5.52
C VAL A 115 17.39 16.31 -5.61
N ASP A 116 16.77 15.23 -5.15
CA ASP A 116 17.39 13.90 -5.10
C ASP A 116 16.96 13.03 -6.30
N SER A 117 16.06 13.52 -7.13
CA SER A 117 15.64 12.89 -8.38
C SER A 117 16.24 13.57 -9.60
N GLN A 118 16.28 12.84 -10.69
CA GLN A 118 16.73 13.27 -12.01
C GLN A 118 15.87 12.57 -13.06
N PRO A 119 15.84 13.07 -14.33
CA PRO A 119 15.27 12.32 -15.43
C PRO A 119 15.87 10.92 -15.50
N LEU A 120 15.13 9.96 -16.05
CA LEU A 120 15.62 8.60 -16.22
C LEU A 120 16.94 8.60 -16.99
N THR A 121 17.94 7.96 -16.39
CA THR A 121 19.17 7.64 -17.15
C THR A 121 18.91 6.44 -18.06
N GLU A 122 19.87 6.12 -18.93
CA GLU A 122 19.80 4.91 -19.75
C GLU A 122 19.59 3.64 -18.90
N LYS A 123 20.17 3.59 -17.69
CA LYS A 123 20.03 2.46 -16.76
C LYS A 123 18.60 2.31 -16.25
N GLY A 124 17.98 3.39 -15.77
CA GLY A 124 16.60 3.36 -15.31
C GLY A 124 15.62 3.04 -16.44
N ARG A 125 15.84 3.63 -17.63
CA ARG A 125 15.03 3.37 -18.80
C ARG A 125 15.16 1.92 -19.28
N ASN A 126 16.37 1.37 -19.36
CA ASN A 126 16.61 -0.02 -19.76
C ASN A 126 15.96 -0.99 -18.78
N TYR A 127 16.00 -0.70 -17.48
CA TYR A 127 15.27 -1.51 -16.50
C TYR A 127 13.77 -1.56 -16.80
N LEU A 128 13.12 -0.42 -17.03
CA LEU A 128 11.69 -0.39 -17.34
C LEU A 128 11.37 -1.07 -18.68
N LYS A 129 12.22 -0.88 -19.70
CA LYS A 129 12.00 -1.41 -21.04
C LYS A 129 12.36 -2.89 -21.16
N GLU A 130 13.56 -3.27 -20.71
CA GLU A 130 14.09 -4.63 -20.96
C GLU A 130 13.70 -5.62 -19.87
N GLU A 131 13.70 -5.19 -18.59
CA GLU A 131 13.36 -6.09 -17.48
C GLU A 131 11.83 -6.09 -17.22
N ARG A 132 11.17 -4.91 -17.31
CA ARG A 132 9.74 -4.78 -17.03
C ARG A 132 8.88 -4.79 -18.31
N LYS A 133 9.49 -4.81 -19.48
CA LYS A 133 8.83 -4.86 -20.81
C LYS A 133 7.82 -3.73 -21.06
N LEU A 134 8.03 -2.60 -20.41
CA LEU A 134 7.19 -1.42 -20.65
C LEU A 134 7.54 -0.78 -22.00
N PRO A 135 6.56 -0.40 -22.82
CA PRO A 135 6.81 0.22 -24.11
C PRO A 135 7.29 1.68 -23.97
N ASP A 136 8.14 2.11 -24.89
CA ASP A 136 8.73 3.45 -24.88
C ASP A 136 7.68 4.56 -24.75
N TRP A 137 6.55 4.46 -25.44
CA TRP A 137 5.50 5.49 -25.38
C TRP A 137 4.96 5.72 -23.95
N LEU A 138 4.88 4.65 -23.13
CA LEU A 138 4.37 4.77 -21.75
C LEU A 138 5.45 5.35 -20.83
N ILE A 139 6.70 4.93 -21.01
CA ILE A 139 7.85 5.47 -20.26
C ILE A 139 7.98 6.97 -20.55
N ASP A 140 7.96 7.37 -21.84
CA ASP A 140 8.04 8.77 -22.26
C ASP A 140 6.88 9.61 -21.72
N TYR A 141 5.66 9.05 -21.74
CA TYR A 141 4.49 9.69 -21.17
C TYR A 141 4.64 9.90 -19.67
N ALA A 142 4.99 8.86 -18.93
CA ALA A 142 5.10 8.93 -17.47
C ALA A 142 6.24 9.86 -17.03
N GLU A 143 7.35 9.91 -17.76
CA GLU A 143 8.46 10.83 -17.50
C GLU A 143 8.04 12.28 -17.79
N LYS A 144 7.40 12.52 -18.94
CA LYS A 144 6.91 13.85 -19.34
C LYS A 144 5.89 14.42 -18.35
N GLU A 145 4.98 13.60 -17.85
CA GLU A 145 3.98 14.00 -16.85
C GLU A 145 4.55 14.09 -15.43
N GLY A 146 5.86 13.84 -15.26
CA GLY A 146 6.53 13.86 -13.95
C GLY A 146 6.00 12.80 -12.98
N LEU A 147 5.56 11.67 -13.52
CA LEU A 147 5.09 10.52 -12.74
C LEU A 147 6.23 9.58 -12.35
N ILE A 148 7.26 9.50 -13.19
CA ILE A 148 8.45 8.70 -12.93
C ILE A 148 9.72 9.56 -13.04
N ALA A 149 10.72 9.18 -12.26
CA ALA A 149 12.05 9.77 -12.27
C ALA A 149 13.07 8.71 -11.85
N GLU A 150 14.33 9.07 -11.78
CA GLU A 150 15.39 8.22 -11.22
C GLU A 150 15.98 8.89 -9.99
N LEU A 151 16.28 8.13 -8.94
CA LEU A 151 17.04 8.64 -7.81
C LEU A 151 18.50 8.84 -8.21
N LYS A 152 19.06 9.97 -7.83
CA LYS A 152 20.50 10.23 -7.95
C LYS A 152 21.29 9.20 -7.15
N PRO A 153 22.56 8.94 -7.52
CA PRO A 153 23.47 8.16 -6.69
C PRO A 153 23.57 8.71 -5.27
N LYS A 154 23.77 7.86 -4.28
CA LYS A 154 23.81 8.21 -2.85
C LYS A 154 24.70 9.41 -2.52
N HIS A 155 25.87 9.51 -3.16
CA HIS A 155 26.83 10.57 -2.92
C HIS A 155 26.39 11.95 -3.44
N GLU A 156 25.41 11.99 -4.35
CA GLU A 156 24.83 13.20 -4.93
C GLU A 156 23.54 13.65 -4.22
N ARG A 157 23.01 12.81 -3.32
CA ARG A 157 21.77 13.11 -2.60
C ARG A 157 22.01 14.08 -1.45
N GLN A 158 21.26 15.14 -1.45
CA GLN A 158 21.26 16.12 -0.35
C GLN A 158 20.38 15.68 0.81
N ASN A 159 19.35 14.86 0.53
CA ASN A 159 18.43 14.38 1.54
C ASN A 159 19.01 13.20 2.32
N PHE A 160 19.28 13.43 3.60
CA PHE A 160 19.80 12.43 4.52
C PHE A 160 18.84 11.26 4.81
N LEU A 161 17.56 11.39 4.46
CA LEU A 161 16.55 10.35 4.74
C LEU A 161 16.62 9.18 3.75
N VAL A 162 17.20 9.40 2.56
CA VAL A 162 17.33 8.39 1.49
C VAL A 162 18.83 8.11 1.23
N ARG A 163 19.56 7.69 2.27
CA ARG A 163 21.01 7.38 2.17
C ARG A 163 21.30 5.90 1.94
N ASP A 164 20.36 5.17 1.44
CA ASP A 164 20.53 3.74 1.16
C ASP A 164 21.13 3.54 -0.23
N ASP A 165 22.30 2.93 -0.32
CA ASP A 165 22.97 2.62 -1.57
C ASP A 165 22.22 1.59 -2.41
N ARG A 166 21.33 0.80 -1.80
CA ARG A 166 20.41 -0.11 -2.50
C ARG A 166 19.43 0.62 -3.42
N LEU A 167 19.27 1.92 -3.22
CA LEU A 167 18.41 2.80 -4.01
C LEU A 167 19.18 3.59 -5.07
N ASP A 168 20.48 3.34 -5.27
CA ASP A 168 21.23 4.01 -6.33
C ASP A 168 20.64 3.65 -7.69
N HIS A 169 20.31 4.68 -8.47
CA HIS A 169 19.60 4.56 -9.76
C HIS A 169 18.22 3.88 -9.68
N ALA A 170 17.60 3.85 -8.50
CA ALA A 170 16.24 3.33 -8.39
C ALA A 170 15.26 4.19 -9.20
N VAL A 171 14.31 3.54 -9.85
CA VAL A 171 13.15 4.23 -10.45
C VAL A 171 12.25 4.71 -9.32
N ALA A 172 11.91 5.99 -9.35
CA ALA A 172 10.98 6.64 -8.44
C ALA A 172 9.61 6.77 -9.11
N PHE A 173 8.58 6.24 -8.48
CA PHE A 173 7.18 6.42 -8.84
C PHE A 173 6.61 7.52 -7.94
N LEU A 174 6.30 8.68 -8.53
CA LEU A 174 5.89 9.88 -7.81
C LEU A 174 4.37 9.92 -7.65
N TRP A 175 3.90 9.92 -6.41
CA TRP A 175 2.47 9.92 -6.11
C TRP A 175 1.95 11.34 -6.18
N LYS A 176 1.06 11.59 -7.14
CA LYS A 176 0.45 12.90 -7.31
C LYS A 176 -0.87 12.99 -6.58
N ASP A 177 -1.05 14.09 -5.83
CA ASP A 177 -2.34 14.42 -5.27
C ASP A 177 -3.35 14.67 -6.41
N PRO A 178 -4.54 14.08 -6.33
CA PRO A 178 -5.53 14.18 -7.41
C PRO A 178 -5.97 15.62 -7.73
N GLN A 179 -6.03 16.48 -6.72
CA GLN A 179 -6.55 17.82 -6.84
C GLN A 179 -5.45 18.85 -7.11
N THR A 180 -4.39 18.85 -6.31
CA THR A 180 -3.33 19.86 -6.36
C THR A 180 -2.25 19.55 -7.39
N LYS A 181 -2.13 18.26 -7.80
CA LYS A 181 -1.06 17.73 -8.66
C LYS A 181 0.34 17.77 -8.02
N GLU A 182 0.41 18.18 -6.77
CA GLU A 182 1.66 18.14 -6.01
C GLU A 182 2.11 16.69 -5.75
N THR A 183 3.40 16.49 -5.61
CA THR A 183 3.94 15.20 -5.18
C THR A 183 3.74 15.05 -3.68
N VAL A 184 3.01 14.02 -3.27
CA VAL A 184 2.63 13.75 -1.87
C VAL A 184 3.21 12.45 -1.32
N GLY A 185 3.99 11.77 -2.13
CA GLY A 185 4.67 10.53 -1.78
C GLY A 185 5.47 9.98 -2.95
N ALA A 186 6.24 8.94 -2.68
CA ALA A 186 6.95 8.19 -3.69
C ALA A 186 7.21 6.75 -3.25
N SER A 187 7.28 5.86 -4.21
CA SER A 187 7.86 4.53 -4.04
C SER A 187 9.06 4.35 -4.97
N TYR A 188 10.03 3.58 -4.52
CA TYR A 188 11.29 3.36 -5.23
C TYR A 188 11.43 1.88 -5.57
N GLN A 189 11.81 1.62 -6.81
CA GLN A 189 12.14 0.29 -7.31
C GLN A 189 13.61 0.26 -7.73
N GLY A 190 14.41 -0.54 -7.03
CA GLY A 190 15.80 -0.77 -7.39
C GLY A 190 15.94 -1.39 -8.78
N THR A 191 16.89 -0.89 -9.55
CA THR A 191 17.21 -1.39 -10.91
C THR A 191 18.28 -2.47 -10.90
N PHE A 192 18.85 -2.76 -9.72
CA PHE A 192 19.88 -3.77 -9.54
C PHE A 192 19.23 -5.08 -9.09
N ILE A 193 19.48 -6.16 -9.85
CA ILE A 193 18.98 -7.50 -9.54
C ILE A 193 20.04 -8.27 -8.79
N ASP A 194 19.72 -8.69 -7.57
CA ASP A 194 20.59 -9.47 -6.69
C ASP A 194 19.73 -10.37 -5.78
N TYR A 195 19.58 -11.61 -6.17
CA TYR A 195 18.78 -12.58 -5.41
C TYR A 195 19.43 -13.00 -4.09
N GLU A 196 20.77 -12.97 -3.99
CA GLU A 196 21.46 -13.26 -2.74
C GLU A 196 21.19 -12.18 -1.69
N ARG A 197 21.15 -10.91 -2.12
CA ARG A 197 20.95 -9.75 -1.25
C ARG A 197 19.48 -9.46 -0.96
N PHE A 198 18.59 -9.68 -1.92
CA PHE A 198 17.18 -9.26 -1.86
C PHE A 198 16.17 -10.42 -1.82
N GLY A 199 16.66 -11.68 -1.74
CA GLY A 199 15.83 -12.87 -1.73
C GLY A 199 15.05 -13.05 -3.04
N GLU A 200 13.94 -13.74 -2.99
CA GLU A 200 13.11 -14.08 -4.17
C GLU A 200 12.70 -12.88 -5.03
N ARG A 201 12.58 -11.70 -4.44
CA ARG A 201 12.23 -10.46 -5.18
C ARG A 201 13.32 -9.99 -6.12
N GLY A 202 14.57 -10.38 -5.89
CA GLY A 202 15.74 -9.98 -6.68
C GLY A 202 16.03 -8.48 -6.70
N THR A 203 15.13 -7.62 -6.22
CA THR A 203 15.30 -6.16 -6.23
C THR A 203 14.86 -5.52 -4.92
N TYR A 204 15.39 -4.33 -4.63
CA TYR A 204 15.00 -3.55 -3.46
C TYR A 204 13.79 -2.67 -3.76
N LYS A 205 12.79 -2.72 -2.89
CA LYS A 205 11.62 -1.82 -2.94
C LYS A 205 11.58 -0.98 -1.66
N HIS A 206 11.20 0.28 -1.78
CA HIS A 206 11.09 1.18 -0.65
C HIS A 206 9.97 2.21 -0.88
N ILE A 207 9.21 2.54 0.17
CA ILE A 207 8.28 3.68 0.16
C ILE A 207 8.97 4.83 0.87
N ASP A 208 8.99 6.00 0.24
CA ASP A 208 9.65 7.17 0.81
C ASP A 208 9.01 7.59 2.14
N LYS A 209 9.86 8.00 3.07
CA LYS A 209 9.43 8.42 4.40
C LYS A 209 8.50 9.63 4.29
N ASN A 210 7.47 9.67 5.14
CA ASN A 210 6.46 10.72 5.18
C ASN A 210 5.56 10.79 3.93
N SER A 211 5.60 9.80 3.04
CA SER A 211 4.60 9.68 1.98
C SER A 211 3.20 9.69 2.60
N THR A 212 2.31 10.49 2.02
CA THR A 212 0.96 10.68 2.55
C THR A 212 0.21 9.35 2.57
N ALA A 213 -0.30 9.00 3.72
CA ALA A 213 -1.12 7.80 3.89
C ALA A 213 -2.26 7.74 2.91
N ASN A 214 -3.01 7.02 2.54
CA ASN A 214 -4.17 7.04 1.62
C ASN A 214 -3.84 7.36 0.16
N HIS A 215 -2.59 7.74 -0.17
CA HIS A 215 -2.17 8.01 -1.54
C HIS A 215 -1.32 6.86 -2.09
N GLY A 216 -1.19 6.82 -3.41
CA GLY A 216 -0.35 5.90 -4.14
C GLY A 216 -0.02 6.45 -5.53
N PHE A 217 0.86 5.78 -6.24
CA PHE A 217 1.12 6.10 -7.63
C PHE A 217 -0.17 5.96 -8.44
N ASN A 218 -0.47 6.94 -9.28
CA ASN A 218 -1.75 6.93 -9.98
C ASN A 218 -1.67 7.56 -11.38
N LEU A 219 -2.53 7.08 -12.27
CA LEU A 219 -2.66 7.51 -13.65
C LEU A 219 -4.15 7.65 -13.99
N LYS A 220 -4.58 8.89 -14.29
CA LYS A 220 -5.97 9.18 -14.64
C LYS A 220 -6.13 9.53 -16.12
N ILE A 221 -7.04 8.86 -16.80
CA ILE A 221 -7.33 9.02 -18.21
C ILE A 221 -8.82 9.34 -18.34
N GLY A 222 -9.15 10.58 -18.71
CA GLY A 222 -10.54 11.04 -18.79
C GLY A 222 -11.20 11.22 -17.42
N ASP A 223 -12.50 10.98 -17.37
CA ASP A 223 -13.29 11.03 -16.15
C ASP A 223 -13.12 9.76 -15.32
N PRO A 224 -13.08 9.83 -13.98
CA PRO A 224 -12.83 8.65 -13.14
C PRO A 224 -14.09 7.78 -12.95
N LYS A 225 -14.67 7.29 -14.06
CA LYS A 225 -15.87 6.43 -14.03
C LYS A 225 -15.52 4.98 -13.67
N GLN A 226 -14.34 4.52 -14.05
CA GLN A 226 -13.81 3.20 -13.72
C GLN A 226 -12.54 3.38 -12.86
N LEU A 227 -12.50 2.75 -11.71
CA LEU A 227 -11.33 2.76 -10.84
C LEU A 227 -10.72 1.37 -10.81
N LYS A 228 -9.40 1.29 -11.03
CA LYS A 228 -8.66 0.04 -10.98
C LYS A 228 -7.50 0.16 -10.00
N PHE A 229 -7.43 -0.76 -9.05
CA PHE A 229 -6.47 -0.73 -7.95
C PHE A 229 -5.48 -1.88 -8.06
N PHE A 230 -4.19 -1.55 -8.03
CA PHE A 230 -3.06 -2.46 -8.21
C PHE A 230 -2.23 -2.56 -6.94
N GLU A 231 -1.52 -3.66 -6.76
CA GLU A 231 -0.66 -3.84 -5.60
C GLU A 231 0.63 -3.01 -5.70
N SER A 232 1.16 -2.81 -6.90
CA SER A 232 2.37 -2.01 -7.12
C SER A 232 2.27 -1.07 -8.33
N SER A 233 3.17 -0.08 -8.37
CA SER A 233 3.30 0.86 -9.49
C SER A 233 3.66 0.16 -10.81
N ILE A 234 4.45 -0.90 -10.75
CA ILE A 234 4.82 -1.68 -11.94
C ILE A 234 3.61 -2.42 -12.51
N ASP A 235 2.77 -3.03 -11.65
CA ASP A 235 1.56 -3.73 -12.10
C ASP A 235 0.60 -2.77 -12.80
N LEU A 236 0.44 -1.56 -12.23
CA LEU A 236 -0.34 -0.50 -12.84
C LEU A 236 0.18 -0.13 -14.23
N LEU A 237 1.48 0.10 -14.37
CA LEU A 237 2.08 0.48 -15.65
C LEU A 237 2.01 -0.68 -16.66
N SER A 238 2.21 -1.92 -16.22
CA SER A 238 2.06 -3.11 -17.07
C SER A 238 0.63 -3.23 -17.59
N TYR A 239 -0.36 -3.04 -16.69
CA TYR A 239 -1.77 -3.01 -17.08
C TYR A 239 -2.07 -1.91 -18.11
N ALA A 240 -1.54 -0.69 -17.87
CA ALA A 240 -1.71 0.43 -18.80
C ALA A 240 -1.09 0.15 -20.18
N ALA A 241 0.08 -0.52 -20.21
CA ALA A 241 0.73 -0.91 -21.45
C ALA A 241 -0.10 -1.90 -22.27
N LEU A 242 -0.68 -2.90 -21.61
CA LEU A 242 -1.43 -3.99 -22.24
C LEU A 242 -2.83 -3.57 -22.68
N ASN A 243 -3.45 -2.60 -22.00
CA ASN A 243 -4.85 -2.24 -22.20
C ASN A 243 -5.01 -0.80 -22.75
N ARG A 244 -4.01 -0.26 -23.42
CA ARG A 244 -3.96 1.13 -23.89
C ARG A 244 -5.26 1.61 -24.52
N ASP A 245 -5.79 0.83 -25.45
CA ASP A 245 -6.96 1.22 -26.25
C ASP A 245 -8.29 1.10 -25.47
N GLN A 246 -8.25 0.51 -24.29
CA GLN A 246 -9.44 0.31 -23.43
C GLN A 246 -9.47 1.30 -22.25
N LEU A 247 -8.42 2.11 -22.06
CA LEU A 247 -8.30 3.03 -20.95
C LEU A 247 -9.03 4.36 -21.22
N ASN A 248 -10.35 4.32 -21.30
CA ASN A 248 -11.17 5.53 -21.41
C ASN A 248 -11.91 5.73 -20.08
N ASP A 249 -11.97 6.96 -19.59
CA ASP A 249 -12.64 7.33 -18.36
C ASP A 249 -12.23 6.44 -17.16
N THR A 250 -10.92 6.16 -17.08
CA THR A 250 -10.35 5.21 -16.13
C THR A 250 -9.30 5.87 -15.23
N TRP A 251 -9.36 5.54 -13.94
CA TRP A 251 -8.33 5.90 -12.98
C TRP A 251 -7.62 4.65 -12.48
N LEU A 252 -6.34 4.53 -12.80
CA LEU A 252 -5.46 3.47 -12.33
C LEU A 252 -4.74 3.96 -11.08
N VAL A 253 -4.73 3.17 -10.01
CA VAL A 253 -4.14 3.52 -8.72
C VAL A 253 -3.35 2.35 -8.16
N SER A 254 -2.09 2.56 -7.81
CA SER A 254 -1.30 1.61 -7.04
C SER A 254 -1.56 1.83 -5.55
N MET A 255 -1.88 0.77 -4.84
CA MET A 255 -2.04 0.80 -3.38
C MET A 255 -0.71 0.73 -2.63
N GLU A 256 0.39 0.40 -3.33
CA GLU A 256 1.71 0.12 -2.74
C GLU A 256 1.63 -0.94 -1.63
N GLY A 257 1.06 -2.06 -1.97
CA GLY A 257 0.63 -3.17 -1.11
C GLY A 257 -0.90 -3.25 -0.99
N LEU A 258 -1.41 -4.13 -0.16
CA LEU A 258 -2.85 -4.35 0.04
C LEU A 258 -3.41 -3.34 1.05
N LYS A 259 -3.81 -2.14 0.59
CA LYS A 259 -4.23 -1.03 1.47
C LYS A 259 -5.63 -0.52 1.14
N HIS A 260 -6.60 -0.99 1.90
CA HIS A 260 -8.01 -0.59 1.82
C HIS A 260 -8.24 0.94 1.82
N HIS A 261 -7.54 1.66 2.69
CA HIS A 261 -7.72 3.11 2.83
C HIS A 261 -7.35 3.90 1.56
N VAL A 262 -6.49 3.35 0.69
CA VAL A 262 -6.19 3.94 -0.62
C VAL A 262 -7.41 3.84 -1.53
N ILE A 263 -8.08 2.69 -1.56
CA ILE A 263 -9.32 2.49 -2.34
C ILE A 263 -10.38 3.50 -1.90
N SER A 264 -10.63 3.59 -0.59
CA SER A 264 -11.63 4.51 -0.03
C SER A 264 -11.32 5.97 -0.36
N HIS A 265 -10.05 6.38 -0.31
CA HIS A 265 -9.63 7.74 -0.64
C HIS A 265 -9.90 8.07 -2.11
N TYR A 266 -9.36 7.28 -3.04
CA TYR A 266 -9.53 7.56 -4.47
C TYR A 266 -10.96 7.40 -4.96
N PHE A 267 -11.73 6.50 -4.36
CA PHE A 267 -13.17 6.42 -4.63
C PHE A 267 -13.89 7.70 -4.18
N GLY A 268 -13.57 8.23 -3.00
CA GLY A 268 -14.11 9.50 -2.51
C GLY A 268 -13.77 10.68 -3.43
N GLU A 269 -12.53 10.74 -3.91
CA GLU A 269 -12.07 11.75 -4.88
C GLU A 269 -12.83 11.65 -6.20
N ALA A 270 -13.00 10.43 -6.74
CA ALA A 270 -13.77 10.19 -7.97
C ALA A 270 -15.23 10.61 -7.81
N VAL A 271 -15.87 10.28 -6.68
CA VAL A 271 -17.23 10.71 -6.36
C VAL A 271 -17.32 12.24 -6.31
N SER A 272 -16.38 12.89 -5.64
CA SER A 272 -16.34 14.36 -5.54
C SER A 272 -16.21 15.03 -6.91
N GLU A 273 -15.37 14.49 -7.79
CA GLU A 273 -15.17 15.02 -9.14
C GLU A 273 -16.41 14.80 -10.03
N LEU A 274 -16.95 13.57 -10.05
CA LEU A 274 -18.05 13.20 -10.94
C LEU A 274 -19.38 13.84 -10.52
N ARG A 275 -19.63 14.05 -9.24
CA ARG A 275 -20.85 14.77 -8.76
C ARG A 275 -21.02 16.15 -9.41
N LYS A 276 -19.92 16.86 -9.68
CA LYS A 276 -19.97 18.16 -10.39
C LYS A 276 -20.49 18.02 -11.83
N LYS A 277 -20.46 16.81 -12.38
CA LYS A 277 -20.95 16.45 -13.73
C LYS A 277 -22.25 15.63 -13.68
N GLN A 278 -22.91 15.54 -12.52
CA GLN A 278 -24.08 14.70 -12.28
C GLN A 278 -23.84 13.24 -12.65
N ALA A 279 -22.64 12.73 -12.38
CA ALA A 279 -22.22 11.36 -12.63
C ALA A 279 -21.64 10.73 -11.35
N PHE A 280 -21.41 9.41 -11.41
CA PHE A 280 -20.90 8.61 -10.30
C PHE A 280 -19.95 7.53 -10.84
N PRO A 281 -18.99 7.02 -10.02
CA PRO A 281 -18.17 5.88 -10.42
C PRO A 281 -19.03 4.65 -10.74
N GLN A 282 -18.74 3.97 -11.84
CA GLN A 282 -19.51 2.83 -12.33
C GLN A 282 -18.97 1.49 -11.83
N SER A 283 -17.64 1.40 -11.70
CA SER A 283 -16.98 0.17 -11.25
C SER A 283 -15.70 0.44 -10.46
N ILE A 284 -15.42 -0.49 -9.57
CA ILE A 284 -14.14 -0.67 -8.89
C ILE A 284 -13.62 -2.03 -9.30
N GLU A 285 -12.37 -2.10 -9.75
CA GLU A 285 -11.69 -3.33 -10.10
C GLU A 285 -10.45 -3.49 -9.23
N ILE A 286 -10.35 -4.60 -8.53
CA ILE A 286 -9.25 -4.93 -7.62
C ILE A 286 -8.29 -5.87 -8.35
N CYS A 287 -7.19 -5.29 -8.85
CA CYS A 287 -6.17 -5.97 -9.65
C CYS A 287 -4.98 -6.35 -8.75
N VAL A 288 -5.18 -7.32 -7.87
CA VAL A 288 -4.16 -7.82 -6.93
C VAL A 288 -3.66 -9.18 -7.37
N ASP A 289 -2.51 -9.59 -6.84
CA ASP A 289 -1.88 -10.86 -7.16
C ASP A 289 -2.81 -12.05 -6.91
N ASN A 290 -2.64 -13.11 -7.70
CA ASN A 290 -3.45 -14.32 -7.60
C ASN A 290 -2.93 -15.27 -6.51
N ASP A 291 -2.59 -14.69 -5.35
CA ASP A 291 -2.14 -15.41 -4.17
C ASP A 291 -3.19 -15.39 -3.05
N ARG A 292 -2.89 -16.05 -1.93
CA ARG A 292 -3.79 -16.10 -0.77
C ARG A 292 -4.09 -14.73 -0.18
N ALA A 293 -3.10 -13.83 -0.13
CA ALA A 293 -3.26 -12.50 0.44
C ALA A 293 -4.18 -11.64 -0.44
N GLY A 294 -3.96 -11.66 -1.76
CA GLY A 294 -4.80 -10.99 -2.74
C GLY A 294 -6.24 -11.50 -2.74
N HIS A 295 -6.45 -12.82 -2.60
CA HIS A 295 -7.79 -13.40 -2.47
C HIS A 295 -8.53 -12.88 -1.23
N ILE A 296 -7.89 -12.95 -0.05
CA ILE A 296 -8.49 -12.48 1.21
C ILE A 296 -8.78 -10.98 1.14
N PHE A 297 -7.88 -10.20 0.55
CA PHE A 297 -8.07 -8.77 0.37
C PHE A 297 -9.30 -8.49 -0.50
N TYR A 298 -9.39 -9.14 -1.67
CA TYR A 298 -10.50 -8.97 -2.59
C TYR A 298 -11.84 -9.33 -1.95
N GLU A 299 -11.94 -10.45 -1.23
CA GLU A 299 -13.16 -10.87 -0.54
C GLU A 299 -13.63 -9.82 0.47
N LYS A 300 -12.71 -9.19 1.21
CA LYS A 300 -13.04 -8.10 2.13
C LYS A 300 -13.58 -6.87 1.40
N GLU A 301 -12.95 -6.48 0.28
CA GLU A 301 -13.36 -5.32 -0.50
C GLU A 301 -14.72 -5.52 -1.18
N GLN A 302 -15.08 -6.73 -1.60
CA GLN A 302 -16.40 -7.03 -2.17
C GLN A 302 -17.57 -6.75 -1.23
N LEU A 303 -17.34 -6.82 0.08
CA LEU A 303 -18.36 -6.54 1.10
C LEU A 303 -18.70 -5.06 1.20
N MET A 304 -17.86 -4.19 0.62
CA MET A 304 -18.06 -2.75 0.62
C MET A 304 -18.96 -2.35 -0.54
N GLY A 305 -20.23 -2.22 -0.26
CA GLY A 305 -21.21 -1.81 -1.26
C GLY A 305 -21.35 -0.28 -1.34
N ALA A 306 -20.99 0.30 -2.48
CA ALA A 306 -21.41 1.67 -2.82
C ALA A 306 -22.62 1.64 -3.74
N VAL A 307 -23.52 2.62 -3.61
CA VAL A 307 -24.71 2.78 -4.45
C VAL A 307 -24.65 4.17 -5.08
N ASP A 308 -24.83 4.21 -6.38
CA ASP A 308 -24.96 5.47 -7.13
C ASP A 308 -26.24 6.19 -6.69
N PRO A 309 -26.16 7.39 -6.11
CA PRO A 309 -27.32 8.11 -5.61
C PRO A 309 -28.23 8.66 -6.70
N PHE A 310 -27.80 8.69 -7.95
CA PHE A 310 -28.58 9.19 -9.11
C PHE A 310 -29.41 8.09 -9.78
N THR A 311 -28.86 6.88 -9.85
CA THR A 311 -29.47 5.74 -10.54
C THR A 311 -30.00 4.67 -9.60
N ASN A 312 -29.63 4.73 -8.32
CA ASN A 312 -29.87 3.71 -7.30
C ASN A 312 -29.26 2.32 -7.68
N GLN A 313 -28.28 2.31 -8.58
CA GLN A 313 -27.56 1.09 -8.96
C GLN A 313 -26.35 0.87 -8.06
N LYS A 314 -26.06 -0.39 -7.77
CA LYS A 314 -24.87 -0.77 -7.02
C LYS A 314 -23.63 -0.57 -7.90
N VAL A 315 -22.60 0.08 -7.36
CA VAL A 315 -21.27 0.15 -8.00
C VAL A 315 -20.73 -1.28 -8.07
N ARG A 316 -20.28 -1.68 -9.25
CA ARG A 316 -19.70 -3.02 -9.43
C ARG A 316 -18.32 -3.07 -8.80
N CYS A 317 -18.08 -4.05 -7.95
CA CYS A 317 -16.75 -4.38 -7.45
C CYS A 317 -16.35 -5.73 -8.06
N GLU A 318 -15.36 -5.71 -8.93
CA GLU A 318 -14.92 -6.86 -9.71
C GLU A 318 -13.47 -7.18 -9.39
N ARG A 319 -13.07 -8.44 -9.55
CA ARG A 319 -11.68 -8.82 -9.50
C ARG A 319 -11.08 -8.62 -10.88
N GLY A 320 -10.05 -7.75 -10.95
CA GLY A 320 -9.21 -7.63 -12.11
C GLY A 320 -8.03 -8.61 -12.03
N ILE A 321 -7.44 -8.87 -13.18
CA ILE A 321 -6.19 -9.63 -13.26
C ILE A 321 -5.06 -8.63 -13.33
N ALA A 322 -4.12 -8.71 -12.38
CA ALA A 322 -2.85 -8.01 -12.50
C ALA A 322 -2.05 -8.72 -13.61
N ASN A 323 -2.10 -8.18 -14.81
CA ASN A 323 -1.37 -8.73 -15.95
C ASN A 323 0.07 -8.20 -15.97
N ASP A 324 0.82 -8.44 -14.92
CA ASP A 324 2.24 -8.13 -14.85
C ASP A 324 3.11 -9.15 -15.59
N TRP A 325 2.55 -10.31 -15.93
CA TRP A 325 3.24 -11.38 -16.63
C TRP A 325 2.41 -11.88 -17.82
N GLN A 326 2.91 -11.66 -19.01
CA GLN A 326 2.43 -12.34 -20.21
C GLN A 326 3.24 -13.60 -20.41
N VAL A 327 2.58 -14.75 -20.36
CA VAL A 327 3.17 -16.00 -20.91
C VAL A 327 3.54 -15.71 -22.36
N PRO A 328 4.80 -15.85 -22.75
CA PRO A 328 5.17 -15.79 -24.15
C PRO A 328 4.26 -16.72 -24.95
N LYS A 329 3.80 -16.28 -26.11
CA LYS A 329 2.81 -17.00 -26.91
C LYS A 329 3.22 -18.46 -27.18
N GLU A 330 4.52 -18.70 -27.29
CA GLU A 330 5.13 -20.01 -27.44
C GLU A 330 4.94 -20.98 -26.28
N TYR A 331 4.70 -20.47 -25.07
CA TYR A 331 4.45 -21.31 -23.89
C TYR A 331 2.96 -21.53 -23.61
N LYS A 332 2.08 -20.76 -24.25
CA LYS A 332 0.65 -20.84 -24.00
C LYS A 332 0.10 -22.23 -24.34
N ASP A 333 0.50 -22.77 -25.46
CA ASP A 333 0.08 -24.11 -25.91
C ASP A 333 0.59 -25.20 -24.96
N ILE A 334 1.81 -25.03 -24.40
CA ILE A 334 2.40 -25.94 -23.40
C ILE A 334 1.57 -25.92 -22.10
N TYR A 335 1.18 -24.75 -21.64
CA TYR A 335 0.35 -24.66 -20.42
C TYR A 335 -1.05 -25.25 -20.61
N GLU A 336 -1.64 -25.05 -21.78
CA GLU A 336 -2.92 -25.66 -22.12
C GLU A 336 -2.84 -27.19 -22.17
N GLU A 337 -1.75 -27.76 -22.71
CA GLU A 337 -1.52 -29.19 -22.76
C GLU A 337 -1.30 -29.79 -21.36
N VAL A 338 -0.42 -29.19 -20.56
CA VAL A 338 -0.15 -29.62 -19.18
C VAL A 338 -1.37 -29.50 -18.30
N ALA A 339 -2.13 -28.41 -18.42
CA ALA A 339 -3.37 -28.22 -17.68
C ALA A 339 -4.41 -29.30 -18.00
N LYS A 340 -4.51 -29.68 -19.25
CA LYS A 340 -5.40 -30.75 -19.68
C LYS A 340 -5.00 -32.12 -19.11
N GLU A 341 -3.70 -32.42 -19.06
CA GLU A 341 -3.19 -33.63 -18.43
C GLU A 341 -3.44 -33.64 -16.92
N MET A 342 -3.22 -32.52 -16.25
CA MET A 342 -3.40 -32.36 -14.80
C MET A 342 -4.87 -32.16 -14.38
N LYS A 343 -5.79 -31.95 -15.31
CA LYS A 343 -7.20 -31.62 -15.07
C LYS A 343 -7.41 -30.38 -14.21
N VAL A 344 -6.63 -29.35 -14.47
CA VAL A 344 -6.71 -28.03 -13.84
C VAL A 344 -6.84 -26.95 -14.91
N GLU A 345 -7.20 -25.74 -14.52
CA GLU A 345 -7.24 -24.61 -15.44
C GLU A 345 -5.81 -24.16 -15.81
N PRO A 346 -5.56 -23.77 -17.07
CA PRO A 346 -4.22 -23.33 -17.51
C PRO A 346 -3.63 -22.21 -16.66
N GLU A 347 -4.47 -21.32 -16.17
CA GLU A 347 -4.08 -20.20 -15.29
C GLU A 347 -3.48 -20.66 -13.97
N ALA A 348 -3.90 -21.81 -13.45
CA ALA A 348 -3.34 -22.39 -12.23
C ALA A 348 -1.88 -22.81 -12.43
N ILE A 349 -1.54 -23.38 -13.58
CA ILE A 349 -0.17 -23.79 -13.94
C ILE A 349 0.70 -22.55 -14.20
N MET A 350 0.15 -21.53 -14.86
CA MET A 350 0.83 -20.26 -15.10
C MET A 350 1.15 -19.55 -13.78
N ALA A 351 0.26 -19.61 -12.80
CA ALA A 351 0.49 -19.04 -11.47
C ALA A 351 1.64 -19.73 -10.73
N ILE A 352 1.74 -21.08 -10.83
CA ILE A 352 2.84 -21.83 -10.22
C ILE A 352 4.18 -21.44 -10.88
N HIS A 353 4.24 -21.35 -12.19
CA HIS A 353 5.47 -20.98 -12.90
C HIS A 353 5.91 -19.55 -12.55
N LYS A 354 4.97 -18.62 -12.35
CA LYS A 354 5.26 -17.25 -11.91
C LYS A 354 5.89 -17.20 -10.52
N THR A 355 5.53 -18.13 -9.62
CA THR A 355 6.08 -18.16 -8.25
C THR A 355 7.45 -18.84 -8.18
N GLU A 356 7.84 -19.64 -9.18
CA GLU A 356 9.11 -20.36 -9.24
C GLU A 356 10.20 -19.64 -10.06
N ASN A 357 9.85 -18.59 -10.80
CA ASN A 357 10.74 -17.73 -11.58
C ASN A 357 10.67 -16.27 -11.11
#